data_5ff1d2b202cb5b3429ce7cf26ee5117a
#
_entry.id   5ff1d2b202cb5b3429ce7cf26ee5117a
#
_cell.length_a   1.000
_cell.length_b   1.000
_cell.length_c   1.000
_cell.angle_alpha   90.00
_cell.angle_beta   90.00
_cell.angle_gamma   90.00
#
_symmetry.space_group_name_H-M   'P 1'
#
loop_
_entity.id
_entity.type
_entity.pdbx_description
1 polymer ?
#
loop_
_entity_poly.entity_id
_entity_poly.type
_entity_poly.pdbx_seq_one_letter_code
_entity_poly.pdbx_strand_id
1 'polypeptide(L)'
;MNGTLLCIETDENQHKSYLKSDEEARYNDLFMAYGGKFIFIRFNPDKYKDEKDKSCNPMLFNRLIVLEEEIQKQIKRIENEENKELLEVIELFFDKNIIQII
;
A
#
# COMPACT_ATOMS: atom_id res chain seq x y z
N MET A 1 -2.48 -16.17 6.75
CA MET A 1 -2.84 -15.77 8.12
C MET A 1 -4.34 -15.48 8.17
N ASN A 2 -5.09 -16.32 8.79
CA ASN A 2 -6.56 -16.20 8.91
C ASN A 2 -7.29 -15.93 7.59
N GLY A 3 -6.88 -16.57 6.50
CA GLY A 3 -7.46 -16.36 5.19
C GLY A 3 -7.10 -15.02 4.54
N THR A 4 -6.13 -14.30 5.08
CA THR A 4 -5.64 -13.03 4.55
C THR A 4 -4.17 -13.13 4.18
N LEU A 5 -3.83 -12.66 3.00
CA LEU A 5 -2.45 -12.53 2.53
C LEU A 5 -2.00 -11.08 2.70
N LEU A 6 -0.97 -10.85 3.49
CA LEU A 6 -0.35 -9.54 3.67
C LEU A 6 0.84 -9.45 2.72
N CYS A 7 0.76 -8.52 1.78
CA CYS A 7 1.78 -8.32 0.76
C CYS A 7 2.43 -6.95 0.92
N ILE A 8 3.75 -6.92 0.81
CA ILE A 8 4.51 -5.67 0.85
C ILE A 8 5.15 -5.48 -0.52
N GLU A 9 4.90 -4.35 -1.14
CA GLU A 9 5.44 -4.02 -2.45
C GLU A 9 6.26 -2.74 -2.37
N THR A 10 7.44 -2.74 -2.98
CA THR A 10 8.24 -1.55 -3.15
C THR A 10 7.87 -0.92 -4.48
N ASP A 11 7.21 0.24 -4.41
CA ASP A 11 6.72 0.95 -5.59
C ASP A 11 7.63 2.13 -5.89
N GLU A 12 8.72 1.89 -6.60
CA GLU A 12 9.65 2.94 -7.00
C GLU A 12 8.92 4.04 -7.75
N ASN A 13 9.18 5.29 -7.37
CA ASN A 13 8.51 6.46 -7.93
C ASN A 13 6.98 6.31 -7.96
N GLN A 14 6.42 5.64 -6.94
CA GLN A 14 4.98 5.45 -6.75
C GLN A 14 4.32 4.70 -7.93
N HIS A 15 5.07 4.02 -8.77
CA HIS A 15 4.59 3.37 -9.99
C HIS A 15 3.83 4.34 -10.93
N LYS A 16 4.24 5.59 -10.99
CA LYS A 16 3.57 6.62 -11.80
C LYS A 16 3.53 6.29 -13.30
N SER A 17 4.48 5.50 -13.78
CA SER A 17 4.53 5.06 -15.18
C SER A 17 3.65 3.85 -15.46
N TYR A 18 3.07 3.23 -14.44
CA TYR A 18 2.24 2.05 -14.58
C TYR A 18 0.81 2.47 -14.90
N LEU A 19 0.17 1.73 -15.80
CA LEU A 19 -1.24 1.94 -16.09
C LEU A 19 -2.09 1.35 -14.98
N LYS A 20 -3.09 2.11 -14.55
CA LYS A 20 -4.00 1.67 -13.49
C LYS A 20 -4.75 0.40 -13.86
N SER A 21 -5.13 0.25 -15.14
CA SER A 21 -5.79 -0.95 -15.64
C SER A 21 -4.93 -2.20 -15.51
N ASP A 22 -3.61 -2.07 -15.68
CA ASP A 22 -2.69 -3.20 -15.52
C ASP A 22 -2.59 -3.64 -14.06
N GLU A 23 -2.60 -2.69 -13.12
CA GLU A 23 -2.62 -2.99 -11.69
C GLU A 23 -3.91 -3.67 -11.26
N GLU A 24 -5.05 -3.20 -11.77
CA GLU A 24 -6.35 -3.80 -11.49
C GLU A 24 -6.42 -5.24 -12.00
N ALA A 25 -5.90 -5.50 -13.21
CA ALA A 25 -5.84 -6.84 -13.76
C ALA A 25 -4.98 -7.76 -12.90
N ARG A 26 -3.85 -7.25 -12.39
CA ARG A 26 -2.97 -8.01 -11.50
C ARG A 26 -3.68 -8.39 -10.20
N TYR A 27 -4.40 -7.46 -9.59
CA TYR A 27 -5.16 -7.75 -8.38
C TYR A 27 -6.25 -8.79 -8.64
N ASN A 28 -6.96 -8.69 -9.75
CA ASN A 28 -7.96 -9.69 -10.11
C ASN A 28 -7.36 -11.07 -10.29
N ASP A 29 -6.19 -11.17 -10.93
CA ASP A 29 -5.48 -12.44 -11.10
C ASP A 29 -5.11 -13.05 -9.75
N LEU A 30 -4.67 -12.22 -8.79
CA LEU A 30 -4.35 -12.66 -7.44
C LEU A 30 -5.60 -13.19 -6.71
N PHE A 31 -6.74 -12.51 -6.85
CA PHE A 31 -8.00 -12.99 -6.27
C PHE A 31 -8.40 -14.35 -6.83
N MET A 32 -8.28 -14.53 -8.14
CA MET A 32 -8.60 -15.80 -8.79
C MET A 32 -7.69 -16.94 -8.32
N ALA A 33 -6.42 -16.61 -8.07
CA ALA A 33 -5.43 -17.61 -7.66
C ALA A 33 -5.55 -18.01 -6.18
N TYR A 34 -5.83 -17.06 -5.31
CA TYR A 34 -5.81 -17.29 -3.85
C TYR A 34 -7.20 -17.51 -3.26
N GLY A 35 -8.19 -16.74 -3.68
CA GLY A 35 -9.57 -16.86 -3.20
C GLY A 35 -9.82 -16.34 -1.79
N GLY A 36 -8.87 -15.63 -1.19
CA GLY A 36 -8.99 -15.04 0.14
C GLY A 36 -8.95 -13.53 0.12
N LYS A 37 -8.67 -12.93 1.29
CA LYS A 37 -8.52 -11.49 1.44
C LYS A 37 -7.08 -11.09 1.22
N PHE A 38 -6.88 -9.84 0.82
CA PHE A 38 -5.56 -9.26 0.59
C PHE A 38 -5.42 -7.92 1.29
N ILE A 39 -4.27 -7.69 1.90
CA ILE A 39 -3.83 -6.37 2.33
C ILE A 39 -2.48 -6.11 1.67
N PHE A 40 -2.42 -5.05 0.88
CA PHE A 40 -1.18 -4.62 0.24
C PHE A 40 -0.65 -3.38 0.93
N ILE A 41 0.61 -3.42 1.36
CA ILE A 41 1.32 -2.24 1.80
C ILE A 41 2.25 -1.86 0.65
N ARG A 42 1.96 -0.73 0.01
CA ARG A 42 2.75 -0.21 -1.09
C ARG A 42 3.70 0.85 -0.54
N PHE A 43 4.97 0.63 -0.69
CA PHE A 43 6.02 1.45 -0.11
C PHE A 43 6.79 2.18 -1.20
N ASN A 44 6.77 3.50 -1.18
CA ASN A 44 7.54 4.32 -2.10
C ASN A 44 8.86 4.74 -1.46
N PRO A 45 10.03 4.35 -2.01
CA PRO A 45 11.32 4.78 -1.49
C PRO A 45 11.77 6.13 -2.05
N ASP A 46 11.02 6.72 -2.96
CA ASP A 46 11.40 7.93 -3.70
C ASP A 46 10.67 9.17 -3.20
N LYS A 47 10.86 10.29 -3.87
CA LYS A 47 10.23 11.56 -3.52
C LYS A 47 8.72 11.51 -3.67
N TYR A 48 8.03 12.24 -2.81
CA TYR A 48 6.58 12.40 -2.89
C TYR A 48 6.19 13.81 -2.43
N LYS A 49 4.94 14.19 -2.62
CA LYS A 49 4.43 15.49 -2.23
C LYS A 49 3.43 15.37 -1.08
N ASP A 50 3.55 16.25 -0.07
CA ASP A 50 2.62 16.28 1.05
C ASP A 50 1.32 17.00 0.68
N GLU A 51 0.41 17.18 1.66
CA GLU A 51 -0.88 17.82 1.43
C GLU A 51 -0.74 19.27 0.94
N LYS A 52 0.39 19.91 1.21
CA LYS A 52 0.69 21.29 0.81
C LYS A 52 1.48 21.39 -0.48
N ASP A 53 1.57 20.30 -1.24
CA ASP A 53 2.36 20.22 -2.49
C ASP A 53 3.85 20.42 -2.28
N LYS A 54 4.34 20.22 -1.06
CA LYS A 54 5.75 20.32 -0.74
C LYS A 54 6.46 19.00 -1.00
N SER A 55 7.58 19.03 -1.69
CA SER A 55 8.38 17.84 -1.96
C SER A 55 8.98 17.29 -0.66
N CYS A 56 8.79 15.99 -0.42
CA CYS A 56 9.31 15.26 0.72
C CYS A 56 10.21 14.13 0.25
N ASN A 57 11.33 13.94 0.92
CA ASN A 57 12.24 12.83 0.64
C ASN A 57 12.92 12.39 1.93
N PRO A 58 12.17 11.82 2.89
CA PRO A 58 12.76 11.37 4.15
C PRO A 58 13.83 10.30 3.92
N MET A 59 14.75 10.17 4.88
CA MET A 59 15.77 9.13 4.81
C MET A 59 15.13 7.74 4.85
N LEU A 60 15.73 6.81 4.12
CA LEU A 60 15.22 5.44 4.04
C LEU A 60 15.08 4.79 5.42
N PHE A 61 16.05 5.02 6.31
CA PHE A 61 15.99 4.47 7.66
C PHE A 61 14.70 4.86 8.39
N ASN A 62 14.31 6.14 8.29
CA ASN A 62 13.08 6.63 8.92
C ASN A 62 11.83 6.03 8.28
N ARG A 63 11.86 5.82 6.96
CA ARG A 63 10.76 5.20 6.24
C ARG A 63 10.59 3.74 6.63
N LEU A 64 11.68 3.03 6.84
CA LEU A 64 11.63 1.62 7.25
C LEU A 64 11.02 1.43 8.63
N ILE A 65 11.24 2.39 9.54
CA ILE A 65 10.59 2.38 10.85
C ILE A 65 9.07 2.48 10.68
N VAL A 66 8.60 3.39 9.84
CA VAL A 66 7.17 3.56 9.56
C VAL A 66 6.59 2.31 8.91
N LEU A 67 7.32 1.71 7.97
CA LEU A 67 6.90 0.48 7.31
C LEU A 67 6.73 -0.66 8.33
N GLU A 68 7.69 -0.81 9.23
CA GLU A 68 7.62 -1.85 10.27
C GLU A 68 6.41 -1.65 11.17
N GLU A 69 6.15 -0.42 11.61
CA GLU A 69 4.99 -0.09 12.42
C GLU A 69 3.69 -0.45 11.70
N GLU A 70 3.60 -0.15 10.41
CA GLU A 70 2.41 -0.46 9.61
C GLU A 70 2.23 -1.97 9.44
N ILE A 71 3.31 -2.71 9.23
CA ILE A 71 3.27 -4.17 9.15
C ILE A 71 2.71 -4.75 10.45
N GLN A 72 3.23 -4.32 11.60
CA GLN A 72 2.77 -4.80 12.90
C GLN A 72 1.30 -4.46 13.14
N LYS A 73 0.88 -3.27 12.76
CA LYS A 73 -0.51 -2.84 12.85
C LYS A 73 -1.43 -3.76 12.03
N GLN A 74 -1.05 -4.07 10.79
CA GLN A 74 -1.86 -4.92 9.92
C GLN A 74 -1.90 -6.36 10.40
N ILE A 75 -0.79 -6.89 10.90
CA ILE A 75 -0.76 -8.23 11.51
C ILE A 75 -1.77 -8.32 12.65
N LYS A 76 -1.78 -7.31 13.51
CA LYS A 76 -2.71 -7.27 14.63
C LYS A 76 -4.17 -7.21 14.18
N ARG A 77 -4.46 -6.42 13.14
CA ARG A 77 -5.80 -6.35 12.55
C ARG A 77 -6.25 -7.70 12.00
N ILE A 78 -5.35 -8.41 11.33
CA ILE A 78 -5.64 -9.73 10.77
C ILE A 78 -5.89 -10.74 11.90
N GLU A 79 -5.06 -10.74 12.93
CA GLU A 79 -5.23 -11.64 14.08
C GLU A 79 -6.55 -11.41 14.80
N ASN A 80 -6.99 -10.17 14.88
CA ASN A 80 -8.26 -9.79 15.52
C ASN A 80 -9.44 -9.84 14.55
N GLU A 81 -9.22 -10.27 13.30
CA GLU A 81 -10.23 -10.36 12.25
C GLU A 81 -10.96 -9.04 12.00
N GLU A 82 -10.22 -7.92 12.09
CA GLU A 82 -10.74 -6.58 11.87
C GLU A 82 -10.77 -6.16 10.39
N ASN A 83 -10.04 -6.86 9.52
CA ASN A 83 -9.99 -6.57 8.10
C ASN A 83 -11.21 -7.17 7.38
N LYS A 84 -12.21 -6.35 7.13
CA LYS A 84 -13.50 -6.80 6.58
C LYS A 84 -13.54 -6.82 5.05
N GLU A 85 -12.71 -6.02 4.40
CA GLU A 85 -12.70 -5.89 2.95
C GLU A 85 -11.91 -7.02 2.27
N LEU A 86 -12.29 -7.36 1.04
CA LEU A 86 -11.56 -8.36 0.25
C LEU A 86 -10.19 -7.85 -0.17
N LEU A 87 -10.08 -6.54 -0.38
CA LEU A 87 -8.83 -5.89 -0.77
C LEU A 87 -8.68 -4.58 -0.02
N GLU A 88 -7.55 -4.43 0.67
CA GLU A 88 -7.15 -3.15 1.25
C GLU A 88 -5.77 -2.80 0.72
N VAL A 89 -5.58 -1.55 0.35
CA VAL A 89 -4.30 -1.04 -0.15
C VAL A 89 -3.89 0.14 0.73
N ILE A 90 -2.73 0.03 1.35
CA ILE A 90 -2.15 1.08 2.19
C ILE A 90 -0.93 1.62 1.46
N GLU A 91 -0.93 2.91 1.16
CA GLU A 91 0.17 3.57 0.47
C GLU A 91 1.00 4.36 1.46
N LEU A 92 2.30 4.04 1.55
CA LEU A 92 3.24 4.74 2.41
C LEU A 92 4.16 5.62 1.57
N PHE A 93 4.22 6.89 1.90
CA PHE A 93 5.07 7.90 1.24
C PHE A 93 4.66 8.16 -0.21
N PHE A 94 3.37 8.12 -0.47
CA PHE A 94 2.79 8.51 -1.76
C PHE A 94 2.35 9.97 -1.72
N ASP A 95 2.10 10.54 -2.89
CA ASP A 95 1.62 11.90 -3.01
C ASP A 95 0.30 12.08 -2.26
N LYS A 96 0.22 13.14 -1.44
CA LYS A 96 -0.95 13.47 -0.64
C LYS A 96 -1.65 14.74 -1.11
N ASN A 97 -1.09 15.38 -2.14
CA ASN A 97 -1.62 16.63 -2.69
C ASN A 97 -2.69 16.41 -3.76
N ILE A 98 -3.09 15.17 -3.99
CA ILE A 98 -4.08 14.83 -5.00
C ILE A 98 -5.48 15.14 -4.46
N ILE A 99 -6.19 16.01 -5.15
CA ILE A 99 -7.58 16.31 -4.85
C ILE A 99 -8.43 15.39 -5.72
N GLN A 100 -9.23 14.54 -5.08
CA GLN A 100 -10.20 13.73 -5.80
C GLN A 100 -11.45 14.57 -6.01
N ILE A 101 -11.77 14.82 -7.27
CA ILE A 101 -13.03 15.45 -7.64
C ILE A 101 -14.00 14.30 -7.95
N ILE A 102 -14.99 14.21 -7.14
CA ILE A 102 -16.05 13.22 -7.31
C ILE A 102 -17.15 13.83 -8.17
#